data_9a042ed330a0dd843cd43a9ddcddb589
#
_entry.id   9a042ed330a0dd843cd43a9ddcddb589
#
_cell.length_a   1.000
_cell.length_b   1.000
_cell.length_c   1.000
_cell.angle_alpha   90.00
_cell.angle_beta   90.00
_cell.angle_gamma   90.00
#
_symmetry.space_group_name_H-M   'P 1'
#
loop_
_entity.id
_entity.type
_entity.pdbx_description
1 polymer ?
#
loop_
_entity_poly.entity_id
_entity_poly.type
_entity_poly.pdbx_seq_one_letter_code
_entity_poly.pdbx_strand_id
1 'polypeptide(L)'
;MFIGEFEYRVDEKGRVPIPPKFRTEELKKEGVILCPSPDKCISIYPIPVWNKLAEALNSGPLGNSRERKLNRALFATAFNAELDAQGRITLPPRLRQFANLGEEVVVTGVNTFMELWNAEQWQQEKASSQEESWHTIETMESRQ
;
A
#
# COMPACT_ATOMS: atom_id res chain seq x y z
N MET A 1 -2.95 13.82 -1.71
CA MET A 1 -4.13 12.92 -1.68
C MET A 1 -4.11 12.00 -2.90
N PHE A 2 -4.22 10.70 -2.67
CA PHE A 2 -4.22 9.70 -3.74
C PHE A 2 -5.64 9.18 -3.96
N ILE A 3 -6.14 9.33 -5.17
CA ILE A 3 -7.52 9.01 -5.54
C ILE A 3 -7.54 8.21 -6.84
N GLY A 4 -8.33 7.17 -6.89
CA GLY A 4 -8.59 6.42 -8.10
C GLY A 4 -7.99 5.03 -8.12
N GLU A 5 -8.33 4.28 -9.15
CA GLU A 5 -7.79 2.95 -9.40
C GLU A 5 -7.22 2.91 -10.82
N PHE A 6 -6.06 2.27 -10.97
CA PHE A 6 -5.30 2.28 -12.23
C PHE A 6 -4.83 0.86 -12.54
N GLU A 7 -5.20 0.35 -13.71
CA GLU A 7 -4.80 -0.98 -14.15
C GLU A 7 -3.44 -0.94 -14.82
N TYR A 8 -2.57 -1.86 -14.42
CA TYR A 8 -1.24 -2.00 -14.99
C TYR A 8 -0.85 -3.45 -15.17
N ARG A 9 0.27 -3.67 -15.83
CA ARG A 9 0.91 -4.98 -15.95
C ARG A 9 2.28 -4.94 -15.29
N VAL A 10 2.60 -5.99 -14.57
CA VAL A 10 3.95 -6.19 -14.06
C VAL A 10 4.80 -6.68 -15.22
N ASP A 11 5.94 -6.04 -15.48
CA ASP A 11 6.80 -6.43 -16.59
C ASP A 11 7.67 -7.66 -16.24
N GLU A 12 8.46 -8.12 -17.20
CA GLU A 12 9.31 -9.30 -17.03
C GLU A 12 10.33 -9.17 -15.90
N LYS A 13 10.71 -7.95 -15.58
CA LYS A 13 11.67 -7.66 -14.49
C LYS A 13 10.99 -7.37 -13.16
N GLY A 14 9.69 -7.58 -13.06
CA GLY A 14 8.96 -7.33 -11.83
C GLY A 14 8.69 -5.86 -11.54
N ARG A 15 8.67 -5.01 -12.56
CA ARG A 15 8.44 -3.57 -12.38
C ARG A 15 7.00 -3.22 -12.69
N VAL A 16 6.48 -2.25 -11.92
CA VAL A 16 5.13 -1.71 -12.13
C VAL A 16 5.18 -0.19 -12.02
N PRO A 17 4.45 0.54 -12.89
CA PRO A 17 4.42 2.00 -12.79
C PRO A 17 3.69 2.48 -11.53
N ILE A 18 4.16 3.58 -10.96
CA ILE A 18 3.34 4.40 -10.08
C ILE A 18 2.53 5.29 -11.02
N PRO A 19 1.20 5.42 -10.84
CA PRO A 19 0.39 6.27 -11.71
C PRO A 19 0.99 7.68 -11.83
N PRO A 20 1.05 8.27 -13.04
CA PRO A 20 1.65 9.59 -13.22
C PRO A 20 1.08 10.66 -12.29
N LYS A 21 -0.21 10.61 -12.00
CA LYS A 21 -0.86 11.55 -11.08
C LYS A 21 -0.34 11.46 -9.65
N PHE A 22 0.25 10.32 -9.29
CA PHE A 22 0.76 10.07 -7.93
C PHE A 22 2.26 10.35 -7.80
N ARG A 23 2.94 10.64 -8.92
CA ARG A 23 4.40 10.88 -8.94
C ARG A 23 4.73 12.31 -8.56
N THR A 24 4.67 12.62 -7.28
CA THR A 24 5.10 13.92 -6.77
C THR A 24 6.63 14.01 -6.84
N GLU A 25 7.16 15.22 -6.74
CA GLU A 25 8.61 15.42 -6.68
C GLU A 25 9.22 14.71 -5.46
N GLU A 26 8.49 14.65 -4.36
CA GLU A 26 8.92 13.93 -3.16
C GLU A 26 9.05 12.43 -3.41
N LEU A 27 8.06 11.82 -4.06
CA LEU A 27 8.13 10.40 -4.41
C LEU A 27 9.29 10.08 -5.34
N LYS A 28 9.52 10.94 -6.32
CA LYS A 28 10.63 10.76 -7.26
C LYS A 28 11.97 10.84 -6.57
N LYS A 29 12.08 11.69 -5.57
CA LYS A 29 13.34 11.95 -4.86
C LYS A 29 13.58 10.94 -3.73
N GLU A 30 12.58 10.66 -2.93
CA GLU A 30 12.71 9.85 -1.71
C GLU A 30 12.33 8.38 -1.89
N GLY A 31 11.55 8.07 -2.93
CA GLY A 31 11.00 6.75 -3.12
C GLY A 31 9.79 6.49 -2.25
N VAL A 32 9.47 5.23 -2.08
CA VAL A 32 8.30 4.76 -1.30
C VAL A 32 8.69 3.56 -0.46
N ILE A 33 7.88 3.27 0.54
CA ILE A 33 8.01 2.05 1.33
C ILE A 33 6.91 1.07 0.92
N LEU A 34 7.29 -0.15 0.57
CA LEU A 34 6.38 -1.25 0.27
C LEU A 34 6.24 -2.12 1.49
N CYS A 35 5.01 -2.36 1.92
CA CYS A 35 4.74 -3.11 3.15
C CYS A 35 3.60 -4.10 2.93
N PRO A 36 3.70 -5.34 3.44
CA PRO A 36 2.57 -6.26 3.39
C PRO A 36 1.38 -5.71 4.18
N SER A 37 0.18 -5.88 3.63
CA SER A 37 -1.06 -5.46 4.28
C SER A 37 -1.82 -6.67 4.84
N PRO A 38 -2.55 -6.50 5.97
CA PRO A 38 -3.44 -7.57 6.47
C PRO A 38 -4.49 -8.00 5.45
N ASP A 39 -4.82 -7.14 4.49
CA ASP A 39 -5.80 -7.43 3.45
C ASP A 39 -5.21 -8.20 2.27
N LYS A 40 -3.95 -8.64 2.38
CA LYS A 40 -3.25 -9.43 1.37
C LYS A 40 -2.91 -8.66 0.09
N CYS A 41 -2.80 -7.34 0.21
CA CYS A 41 -2.24 -6.48 -0.84
C CYS A 41 -0.90 -5.92 -0.37
N ILE A 42 -0.28 -5.09 -1.18
CA ILE A 42 0.93 -4.35 -0.81
C ILE A 42 0.54 -2.90 -0.57
N SER A 43 0.83 -2.39 0.64
CA SER A 43 0.70 -0.97 0.91
C SER A 43 1.93 -0.24 0.37
N ILE A 44 1.71 0.89 -0.29
CA ILE A 44 2.77 1.73 -0.85
C ILE A 44 2.70 3.08 -0.13
N TYR A 45 3.65 3.32 0.76
CA TYR A 45 3.66 4.51 1.61
C TYR A 45 4.65 5.56 1.12
N PRO A 46 4.21 6.81 0.94
CA PRO A 46 5.16 7.92 0.90
C PRO A 46 5.97 7.96 2.20
N ILE A 47 7.22 8.40 2.13
CA ILE A 47 8.11 8.41 3.29
C ILE A 47 7.52 9.19 4.48
N PRO A 48 6.92 10.39 4.31
CA PRO A 48 6.33 11.10 5.45
C PRO A 48 5.20 10.32 6.13
N VAL A 49 4.39 9.61 5.35
CA VAL A 49 3.28 8.79 5.89
C VAL A 49 3.84 7.60 6.67
N TRP A 50 4.86 6.93 6.11
CA TRP A 50 5.55 5.83 6.78
C TRP A 50 6.16 6.29 8.11
N ASN A 51 6.78 7.46 8.13
CA ASN A 51 7.38 8.01 9.35
C ASN A 51 6.34 8.23 10.45
N LYS A 52 5.15 8.72 10.09
CA LYS A 52 4.05 8.91 11.05
C LYS A 52 3.58 7.57 11.62
N LEU A 53 3.48 6.56 10.77
CA LEU A 53 3.11 5.21 11.21
C LEU A 53 4.17 4.65 12.17
N ALA A 54 5.44 4.84 11.83
CA ALA A 54 6.55 4.40 12.67
C ALA A 54 6.52 5.06 14.05
N GLU A 55 6.26 6.36 14.10
CA GLU A 55 6.12 7.08 15.38
C GLU A 55 4.95 6.56 16.20
N ALA A 56 3.81 6.32 15.56
CA ALA A 56 2.62 5.81 16.25
C ALA A 56 2.84 4.42 16.84
N LEU A 57 3.72 3.62 16.26
CA LEU A 57 4.03 2.26 16.70
C LEU A 57 5.29 2.18 17.56
N ASN A 58 5.92 3.31 17.86
CA ASN A 58 7.15 3.33 18.65
C ASN A 58 6.82 3.31 20.14
N SER A 59 6.99 2.14 20.75
CA SER A 59 6.79 1.93 22.19
C SER A 59 8.11 1.75 22.94
N GLY A 60 9.22 2.05 22.30
CA GLY A 60 10.56 1.86 22.85
C GLY A 60 11.06 0.43 22.68
N PRO A 61 12.37 0.19 23.02
CA PRO A 61 13.00 -1.09 22.75
C PRO A 61 12.49 -2.25 23.61
N LEU A 62 11.81 -1.95 24.72
CA LEU A 62 11.31 -2.95 25.65
C LEU A 62 9.79 -3.11 25.61
N GLY A 63 9.13 -2.67 24.54
CA GLY A 63 7.68 -2.81 24.38
C GLY A 63 7.21 -4.24 24.63
N ASN A 64 5.89 -4.42 24.86
CA ASN A 64 5.31 -5.73 25.16
C ASN A 64 5.40 -6.68 23.95
N SER A 65 5.07 -7.94 24.16
CA SER A 65 5.16 -8.98 23.12
C SER A 65 4.33 -8.65 21.88
N ARG A 66 3.13 -8.10 22.06
CA ARG A 66 2.25 -7.70 20.96
C ARG A 66 2.91 -6.60 20.11
N GLU A 67 3.48 -5.61 20.76
CA GLU A 67 4.17 -4.50 20.09
C GLU A 67 5.39 -5.00 19.32
N ARG A 68 6.18 -5.90 19.91
CA ARG A 68 7.34 -6.48 19.22
C ARG A 68 6.93 -7.28 18.00
N LYS A 69 5.84 -8.05 18.08
CA LYS A 69 5.31 -8.82 16.95
C LYS A 69 4.81 -7.90 15.83
N LEU A 70 4.12 -6.81 16.20
CA LEU A 70 3.64 -5.83 15.24
C LEU A 70 4.80 -5.16 14.49
N ASN A 71 5.82 -4.76 15.22
CA ASN A 71 7.01 -4.16 14.61
C ASN A 71 7.72 -5.14 13.66
N ARG A 72 7.83 -6.41 14.02
CA ARG A 72 8.40 -7.43 13.13
C ARG A 72 7.57 -7.62 11.87
N ALA A 73 6.25 -7.68 12.01
CA ALA A 73 5.35 -7.89 10.88
C ALA A 73 5.42 -6.75 9.85
N LEU A 74 5.58 -5.53 10.33
CA LEU A 74 5.59 -4.34 9.46
C LEU A 74 7.00 -3.95 9.04
N PHE A 75 7.89 -3.73 10.00
CA PHE A 75 9.19 -3.13 9.69
C PHE A 75 10.22 -4.13 9.16
N ALA A 76 10.21 -5.35 9.65
CA ALA A 76 11.15 -6.36 9.16
C ALA A 76 10.82 -6.82 7.74
N THR A 77 9.59 -6.68 7.30
CA THR A 77 9.12 -7.16 5.98
C THR A 77 8.91 -6.04 4.98
N ALA A 78 9.18 -4.80 5.37
CA ALA A 78 9.05 -3.64 4.49
C ALA A 78 10.28 -3.49 3.58
N PHE A 79 10.07 -2.84 2.42
CA PHE A 79 11.12 -2.57 1.45
C PHE A 79 11.08 -1.11 1.05
N ASN A 80 12.25 -0.50 1.00
CA ASN A 80 12.41 0.84 0.44
C ASN A 80 12.60 0.70 -1.08
N ALA A 81 11.69 1.26 -1.86
CA ALA A 81 11.72 1.17 -3.31
C ALA A 81 11.88 2.56 -3.92
N GLU A 82 12.86 2.71 -4.81
CA GLU A 82 13.06 3.93 -5.57
C GLU A 82 12.30 3.86 -6.88
N LEU A 83 11.84 5.00 -7.38
CA LEU A 83 11.25 5.09 -8.70
C LEU A 83 12.36 5.22 -9.74
N ASP A 84 12.28 4.43 -10.81
CA ASP A 84 13.21 4.59 -11.92
C ASP A 84 12.86 5.84 -12.76
N ALA A 85 13.65 6.10 -13.80
CA ALA A 85 13.46 7.30 -14.65
C ALA A 85 12.08 7.36 -15.31
N GLN A 86 11.39 6.21 -15.42
CA GLN A 86 10.07 6.12 -16.02
C GLN A 86 8.96 6.06 -14.98
N GLY A 87 9.29 6.23 -13.71
CA GLY A 87 8.31 6.22 -12.63
C GLY A 87 7.84 4.85 -12.20
N ARG A 88 8.65 3.81 -12.45
CA ARG A 88 8.32 2.43 -12.08
C ARG A 88 9.08 2.03 -10.82
N ILE A 89 8.48 1.14 -10.06
CA ILE A 89 9.12 0.48 -8.91
C ILE A 89 9.32 -0.99 -9.24
N THR A 90 10.36 -1.59 -8.66
CA THR A 90 10.62 -3.03 -8.76
C THR A 90 10.01 -3.71 -7.55
N LEU A 91 9.19 -4.73 -7.79
CA LEU A 91 8.53 -5.47 -6.72
C LEU A 91 9.42 -6.62 -6.26
N PRO A 92 9.77 -6.67 -4.96
CA PRO A 92 10.47 -7.83 -4.43
C PRO A 92 9.65 -9.11 -4.62
N PRO A 93 10.28 -10.23 -5.01
CA PRO A 93 9.54 -11.48 -5.23
C PRO A 93 8.68 -11.93 -4.04
N ARG A 94 9.16 -11.73 -2.81
CA ARG A 94 8.40 -12.10 -1.62
C ARG A 94 7.09 -11.33 -1.49
N LEU A 95 7.09 -10.06 -1.85
CA LEU A 95 5.88 -9.25 -1.82
C LEU A 95 4.93 -9.65 -2.94
N ARG A 96 5.45 -9.98 -4.11
CA ARG A 96 4.62 -10.48 -5.21
C ARG A 96 3.90 -11.77 -4.81
N GLN A 97 4.60 -12.66 -4.16
CA GLN A 97 4.02 -13.92 -3.66
C GLN A 97 2.98 -13.66 -2.58
N PHE A 98 3.30 -12.80 -1.63
CA PHE A 98 2.41 -12.45 -0.53
C PHE A 98 1.06 -11.93 -1.05
N ALA A 99 1.09 -11.02 -2.01
CA ALA A 99 -0.12 -10.40 -2.55
C ALA A 99 -0.71 -11.16 -3.75
N ASN A 100 -0.16 -12.32 -4.08
CA ASN A 100 -0.61 -13.13 -5.20
C ASN A 100 -0.67 -12.34 -6.52
N LEU A 101 0.35 -11.53 -6.76
CA LEU A 101 0.40 -10.68 -7.95
C LEU A 101 0.82 -11.49 -9.15
N GLY A 102 -0.09 -11.59 -10.12
CA GLY A 102 0.21 -12.10 -11.44
C GLY A 102 0.68 -10.97 -12.34
N GLU A 103 0.35 -11.08 -13.61
CA GLU A 103 0.71 -10.09 -14.61
C GLU A 103 -0.16 -8.84 -14.50
N GLU A 104 -1.47 -9.01 -14.26
CA GLU A 104 -2.42 -7.90 -14.18
C GLU A 104 -2.62 -7.45 -12.75
N VAL A 105 -2.42 -6.17 -12.51
CA VAL A 105 -2.48 -5.57 -11.17
C VAL A 105 -3.25 -4.25 -11.22
N VAL A 106 -3.67 -3.80 -10.03
CA VAL A 106 -4.34 -2.50 -9.88
C VAL A 106 -3.62 -1.71 -8.79
N VAL A 107 -3.29 -0.47 -9.10
CA VAL A 107 -2.79 0.49 -8.11
C VAL A 107 -3.96 1.36 -7.68
N THR A 108 -4.24 1.39 -6.39
CA THR A 108 -5.35 2.17 -5.85
C THR A 108 -4.84 3.28 -4.96
N GLY A 109 -5.48 4.45 -5.06
CA GLY A 109 -5.26 5.54 -4.12
C GLY A 109 -6.20 5.40 -2.94
N VAL A 110 -5.64 5.43 -1.74
CA VAL A 110 -6.44 5.33 -0.51
C VAL A 110 -6.14 6.50 0.42
N ASN A 111 -6.30 7.70 -0.12
CA ASN A 111 -6.14 8.98 0.57
C ASN A 111 -4.66 9.34 0.79
N THR A 112 -4.03 8.84 1.84
CA THR A 112 -2.67 9.23 2.21
C THR A 112 -1.59 8.29 1.69
N PHE A 113 -1.99 7.13 1.16
CA PHE A 113 -1.06 6.15 0.61
C PHE A 113 -1.71 5.38 -0.55
N MET A 114 -1.01 4.44 -1.11
CA MET A 114 -1.49 3.63 -2.23
C MET A 114 -1.48 2.16 -1.86
N GLU A 115 -2.24 1.37 -2.59
CA GLU A 115 -2.22 -0.10 -2.47
C GLU A 115 -2.03 -0.73 -3.85
N LEU A 116 -1.34 -1.86 -3.86
CA LEU A 116 -1.13 -2.64 -5.07
C LEU A 116 -1.81 -4.00 -4.88
N TRP A 117 -2.72 -4.31 -5.78
CA TRP A 117 -3.60 -5.48 -5.68
C TRP A 117 -3.48 -6.39 -6.89
N ASN A 118 -3.63 -7.68 -6.66
CA ASN A 118 -4.03 -8.61 -7.72
C ASN A 118 -5.34 -8.09 -8.33
N ALA A 119 -5.42 -8.01 -9.65
CA ALA A 119 -6.56 -7.37 -10.33
C ALA A 119 -7.90 -8.03 -9.99
N GLU A 120 -7.93 -9.36 -9.94
CA GLU A 120 -9.15 -10.10 -9.63
C GLU A 120 -9.55 -9.93 -8.15
N GLN A 121 -8.59 -10.02 -7.25
CA GLN A 121 -8.83 -9.83 -5.82
C GLN A 121 -9.29 -8.41 -5.51
N TRP A 122 -8.79 -7.42 -6.26
CA TRP A 122 -9.24 -6.04 -6.10
C TRP A 122 -10.73 -5.88 -6.38
N GLN A 123 -11.25 -6.53 -7.41
CA GLN A 123 -12.67 -6.42 -7.73
C GLN A 123 -13.54 -6.95 -6.58
N GLN A 124 -13.14 -8.05 -5.97
CA GLN A 124 -13.83 -8.63 -4.83
C GLN A 124 -13.74 -7.72 -3.60
N GLU A 125 -12.56 -7.20 -3.30
CA GLU A 125 -12.35 -6.32 -2.15
C GLU A 125 -13.08 -4.99 -2.33
N LYS A 126 -13.08 -4.43 -3.53
CA LYS A 126 -13.80 -3.19 -3.83
C LYS A 126 -15.30 -3.35 -3.55
N ALA A 127 -15.89 -4.43 -4.03
CA ALA A 127 -17.31 -4.69 -3.82
C ALA A 127 -17.64 -4.84 -2.33
N SER A 128 -16.84 -5.60 -1.59
CA SER A 128 -17.01 -5.81 -0.16
C SER A 128 -16.82 -4.53 0.63
N SER A 129 -15.76 -3.78 0.32
CA SER A 129 -15.46 -2.51 1.01
C SER A 129 -16.56 -1.49 0.81
N GLN A 130 -17.09 -1.38 -0.39
CA GLN A 130 -18.17 -0.44 -0.70
C GLN A 130 -19.44 -0.82 0.04
N GLU A 131 -19.85 -2.09 0.01
CA GLU A 131 -21.04 -2.56 0.68
C GLU A 131 -21.02 -2.26 2.18
N GLU A 132 -19.95 -2.60 2.86
CA GLU A 132 -19.79 -2.34 4.29
C GLU A 132 -19.72 -0.84 4.60
N SER A 133 -19.02 -0.08 3.77
CA SER A 133 -18.77 1.34 4.00
C SER A 133 -20.01 2.21 3.78
N TRP A 134 -20.87 1.84 2.83
CA TRP A 134 -22.13 2.55 2.62
C TRP A 134 -22.98 2.51 3.88
N HIS A 135 -23.02 1.37 4.54
CA HIS A 135 -23.75 1.23 5.81
C HIS A 135 -23.12 2.12 6.91
N THR A 136 -21.79 2.12 6.99
CA THR A 136 -21.06 2.96 7.95
C THR A 136 -21.33 4.45 7.72
N ILE A 137 -21.32 4.88 6.47
CA ILE A 137 -21.60 6.29 6.09
C ILE A 137 -23.01 6.68 6.47
N GLU A 138 -23.99 5.84 6.20
CA GLU A 138 -25.39 6.08 6.61
C GLU A 138 -25.51 6.25 8.13
N THR A 139 -24.81 5.41 8.89
CA THR A 139 -24.78 5.52 10.34
C THR A 139 -24.14 6.83 10.81
N MET A 140 -23.08 7.26 10.16
CA MET A 140 -22.42 8.52 10.47
C MET A 140 -23.34 9.73 10.19
N GLU A 141 -24.04 9.71 9.06
CA GLU A 141 -24.99 10.78 8.69
C GLU A 141 -26.14 10.89 9.69
N SER A 142 -26.65 9.77 10.18
CA SER A 142 -27.76 9.76 11.14
C SER A 142 -27.41 10.33 12.51
N ARG A 143 -26.10 10.54 12.79
CA ARG A 143 -25.62 11.14 14.06
C ARG A 143 -25.43 12.65 13.97
N GLN A 144 -25.63 13.21 12.80
CA GLN A 144 -25.51 14.66 12.60
C GLN A 144 -26.87 15.38 12.87
#